data_6b9ce12c44b334ae83fa73cfd8c163cc
#
_entry.id   6b9ce12c44b334ae83fa73cfd8c163cc
#
_cell.length_a   1.000
_cell.length_b   1.000
_cell.length_c   1.000
_cell.angle_alpha   90.00
_cell.angle_beta   90.00
_cell.angle_gamma   90.00
#
_symmetry.space_group_name_H-M   'P 1'
#
loop_
_entity.id
_entity.type
_entity.pdbx_description
1 polymer ?
#
loop_
_entity_poly.entity_id
_entity_poly.type
_entity_poly.pdbx_seq_one_letter_code
_entity_poly.pdbx_strand_id
1 'polypeptide(L)'
;MRTQFTVIGIPDDPNYISNNKTIVDIINSNTYFSGGKRHHEIVMPFLPPDAVWIDIKVPLDNVFDEYEYHQKIVVFASGDPLFYGFASTILKRMPEAEITLLPSFNSLQMLSHELKVSYEDMTMVSLTGRPWHELDCALIENRGKIGVLTDHVR
;
A
#
# COMPACT_ATOMS: atom_id res chain seq x y z
N MET A 1 -11.33 6.21 -21.83
CA MET A 1 -11.47 6.99 -20.58
C MET A 1 -10.38 6.53 -19.62
N ARG A 2 -9.67 7.47 -19.05
CA ARG A 2 -8.58 7.14 -18.09
C ARG A 2 -9.17 6.89 -16.71
N THR A 3 -8.80 5.79 -16.09
CA THR A 3 -9.13 5.55 -14.68
C THR A 3 -8.27 6.46 -13.80
N GLN A 4 -8.88 7.06 -12.80
CA GLN A 4 -8.23 7.88 -11.79
C GLN A 4 -8.16 7.12 -10.48
N PHE A 5 -6.96 6.87 -10.02
CA PHE A 5 -6.73 6.22 -8.73
C PHE A 5 -6.31 7.25 -7.68
N THR A 6 -6.87 7.12 -6.50
CA THR A 6 -6.34 7.72 -5.29
C THR A 6 -5.86 6.58 -4.40
N VAL A 7 -4.56 6.45 -4.22
CA VAL A 7 -3.97 5.36 -3.43
C VAL A 7 -3.56 5.90 -2.06
N ILE A 8 -4.22 5.41 -1.02
CA ILE A 8 -4.04 5.85 0.35
C ILE A 8 -3.25 4.81 1.12
N GLY A 9 -2.07 5.20 1.60
CA GLY A 9 -1.27 4.38 2.50
C GLY A 9 -1.79 4.44 3.93
N ILE A 10 -2.05 3.28 4.52
CA ILE A 10 -2.56 3.16 5.88
C ILE A 10 -1.48 2.54 6.76
N PRO A 11 -1.03 3.22 7.83
CA PRO A 11 -0.14 2.64 8.83
C PRO A 11 -0.93 1.74 9.78
N ASP A 12 -0.21 1.03 10.63
CA ASP A 12 -0.80 0.19 11.67
C ASP A 12 -1.21 1.03 12.89
N ASP A 13 -2.16 1.93 12.67
CA ASP A 13 -2.71 2.85 13.68
C ASP A 13 -4.24 2.87 13.53
N PRO A 14 -4.99 2.38 14.54
CA PRO A 14 -6.44 2.31 14.46
C PRO A 14 -7.13 3.68 14.37
N ASN A 15 -6.44 4.75 14.75
CA ASN A 15 -6.99 6.10 14.75
C ASN A 15 -6.56 6.93 13.52
N TYR A 16 -5.76 6.36 12.62
CA TYR A 16 -5.18 7.11 11.52
C TYR A 16 -6.25 7.73 10.59
N ILE A 17 -7.25 6.97 10.22
CA ILE A 17 -8.31 7.45 9.32
C ILE A 17 -9.17 8.51 10.02
N SER A 18 -9.64 8.24 11.23
CA SER A 18 -10.50 9.16 11.98
C SER A 18 -9.79 10.49 12.29
N ASN A 19 -8.49 10.48 12.45
CA ASN A 19 -7.69 11.68 12.72
C ASN A 19 -7.25 12.41 11.45
N ASN A 20 -7.57 11.89 10.27
CA ASN A 20 -7.17 12.47 9.00
C ASN A 20 -8.37 12.94 8.20
N LYS A 21 -8.70 14.22 8.33
CA LYS A 21 -9.86 14.83 7.64
C LYS A 21 -9.78 14.68 6.12
N THR A 22 -8.61 14.80 5.53
CA THR A 22 -8.42 14.67 4.08
C THR A 22 -8.84 13.28 3.60
N ILE A 23 -8.45 12.23 4.32
CA ILE A 23 -8.82 10.84 3.99
C ILE A 23 -10.31 10.63 4.17
N VAL A 24 -10.89 11.12 5.26
CA VAL A 24 -12.34 11.03 5.51
C VAL A 24 -13.12 11.72 4.39
N ASP A 25 -12.71 12.91 3.98
CA ASP A 25 -13.37 13.64 2.88
C ASP A 25 -13.26 12.87 1.55
N ILE A 26 -12.13 12.26 1.25
CA ILE A 26 -11.95 11.42 0.05
C ILE A 26 -12.90 10.22 0.09
N ILE A 27 -12.98 9.53 1.21
CA ILE A 27 -13.86 8.37 1.38
C ILE A 27 -15.33 8.79 1.16
N ASN A 28 -15.75 9.91 1.76
CA ASN A 28 -17.12 10.39 1.63
C ASN A 28 -17.49 10.89 0.22
N SER A 29 -16.49 11.18 -0.60
CA SER A 29 -16.69 11.72 -1.96
C SER A 29 -16.60 10.67 -3.06
N ASN A 30 -16.39 9.40 -2.72
CA ASN A 30 -16.18 8.33 -3.70
C ASN A 30 -17.13 7.16 -3.43
N THR A 31 -17.26 6.29 -4.43
CA THR A 31 -18.16 5.13 -4.40
C THR A 31 -17.38 3.81 -4.53
N TYR A 32 -16.32 3.79 -5.34
CA TYR A 32 -15.56 2.58 -5.63
C TYR A 32 -14.27 2.55 -4.85
N PHE A 33 -14.11 1.49 -4.05
CA PHE A 33 -12.97 1.30 -3.15
C PHE A 33 -12.35 -0.06 -3.38
N SER A 34 -11.05 -0.17 -3.14
CA SER A 34 -10.33 -1.43 -3.31
C SER A 34 -9.24 -1.57 -2.27
N GLY A 35 -8.90 -2.81 -1.97
CA GLY A 35 -7.85 -3.15 -1.01
C GLY A 35 -7.87 -4.63 -0.68
N GLY A 36 -6.89 -5.06 0.09
CA GLY A 36 -6.86 -6.39 0.66
C GLY A 36 -7.86 -6.55 1.81
N LYS A 37 -8.03 -7.77 2.29
CA LYS A 37 -8.97 -8.10 3.38
C LYS A 37 -8.72 -7.27 4.64
N ARG A 38 -7.45 -7.13 5.03
CA ARG A 38 -7.08 -6.34 6.23
C ARG A 38 -7.49 -4.87 6.08
N HIS A 39 -7.23 -4.29 4.91
CA HIS A 39 -7.60 -2.90 4.65
C HIS A 39 -9.11 -2.71 4.64
N HIS A 40 -9.86 -3.66 4.09
CA HIS A 40 -11.31 -3.64 4.11
C HIS A 40 -11.85 -3.61 5.55
N GLU A 41 -11.33 -4.45 6.41
CA GLU A 41 -11.73 -4.48 7.83
C GLU A 41 -11.45 -3.16 8.54
N ILE A 42 -10.32 -2.51 8.24
CA ILE A 42 -9.94 -1.23 8.83
C ILE A 42 -10.84 -0.08 8.36
N VAL A 43 -11.14 -0.02 7.06
CA VAL A 43 -11.85 1.12 6.48
C VAL A 43 -13.37 0.97 6.47
N MET A 44 -13.88 -0.24 6.63
CA MET A 44 -15.31 -0.54 6.54
C MET A 44 -16.19 0.40 7.39
N PRO A 45 -15.84 0.75 8.64
CA PRO A 45 -16.64 1.67 9.45
C PRO A 45 -16.76 3.08 8.88
N PHE A 46 -15.86 3.46 7.96
CA PHE A 46 -15.80 4.80 7.36
C PHE A 46 -16.40 4.87 5.97
N LEU A 47 -16.71 3.73 5.35
CA LEU A 47 -17.23 3.68 3.99
C LEU A 47 -18.69 4.19 3.94
N PRO A 48 -19.07 4.95 2.87
CA PRO A 48 -20.44 5.36 2.69
C PRO A 48 -21.37 4.17 2.44
N PRO A 49 -22.70 4.32 2.67
CA PRO A 49 -23.66 3.22 2.53
C PRO A 49 -23.73 2.61 1.13
N ASP A 50 -23.44 3.40 0.10
CA ASP A 50 -23.44 2.99 -1.32
C ASP A 50 -22.09 2.53 -1.81
N ALA A 51 -21.09 2.36 -0.93
CA ALA A 51 -19.75 1.94 -1.29
C ALA A 51 -19.74 0.57 -1.97
N VAL A 52 -18.96 0.47 -3.06
CA VAL A 52 -18.68 -0.79 -3.74
C VAL A 52 -17.23 -1.14 -3.47
N TRP A 53 -17.00 -2.35 -2.98
CA TRP A 53 -15.66 -2.83 -2.64
C TRP A 53 -15.15 -3.84 -3.67
N ILE A 54 -13.92 -3.62 -4.14
CA ILE A 54 -13.21 -4.51 -5.06
C ILE A 54 -12.05 -5.15 -4.30
N ASP A 55 -12.14 -6.44 -4.02
CA ASP A 55 -11.08 -7.16 -3.32
C ASP A 55 -9.82 -7.29 -4.17
N ILE A 56 -8.67 -6.95 -3.59
CA ILE A 56 -7.38 -7.24 -4.20
C ILE A 56 -6.98 -8.65 -3.80
N LYS A 57 -7.03 -9.56 -4.75
CA LYS A 57 -6.65 -10.96 -4.58
C LYS A 57 -6.07 -11.52 -5.88
N VAL A 58 -5.27 -12.56 -5.75
CA VAL A 58 -4.70 -13.24 -6.92
C VAL A 58 -5.73 -14.19 -7.56
N PRO A 59 -5.75 -14.32 -8.89
CA PRO A 59 -4.92 -13.60 -9.84
C PRO A 59 -5.32 -12.13 -9.99
N LEU A 60 -4.32 -11.25 -10.11
CA LEU A 60 -4.57 -9.80 -10.20
C LEU A 60 -5.27 -9.38 -11.50
N ASP A 61 -5.24 -10.22 -12.54
CA ASP A 61 -5.86 -9.90 -13.81
C ASP A 61 -7.35 -9.55 -13.66
N ASN A 62 -8.07 -10.31 -12.83
CA ASN A 62 -9.48 -10.05 -12.57
C ASN A 62 -9.71 -8.70 -11.87
N VAL A 63 -8.80 -8.31 -10.99
CA VAL A 63 -8.86 -7.02 -10.29
C VAL A 63 -8.67 -5.86 -11.27
N PHE A 64 -7.67 -5.96 -12.14
CA PHE A 64 -7.37 -4.92 -13.12
C PHE A 64 -8.43 -4.84 -14.22
N ASP A 65 -9.02 -5.98 -14.62
CA ASP A 65 -10.16 -6.00 -15.53
C ASP A 65 -11.35 -5.22 -14.92
N GLU A 66 -11.63 -5.43 -13.63
CA GLU A 66 -12.68 -4.69 -12.92
C GLU A 66 -12.37 -3.19 -12.86
N TYR A 67 -11.11 -2.81 -12.62
CA TYR A 67 -10.71 -1.40 -12.55
C TYR A 67 -10.99 -0.63 -13.84
N GLU A 68 -10.88 -1.27 -14.99
CA GLU A 68 -11.11 -0.63 -16.29
C GLU A 68 -12.56 -0.17 -16.49
N TYR A 69 -13.51 -0.74 -15.76
CA TYR A 69 -14.91 -0.35 -15.83
C TYR A 69 -15.26 0.89 -15.01
N HIS A 70 -14.34 1.39 -14.19
CA HIS A 70 -14.62 2.49 -13.29
C HIS A 70 -13.73 3.69 -13.55
N GLN A 71 -14.32 4.88 -13.46
CA GLN A 71 -13.60 6.13 -13.71
C GLN A 71 -12.74 6.56 -12.52
N LYS A 72 -13.24 6.37 -11.29
CA LYS A 72 -12.55 6.77 -10.06
C LYS A 72 -12.55 5.63 -9.07
N ILE A 73 -11.38 5.30 -8.56
CA ILE A 73 -11.20 4.23 -7.58
C ILE A 73 -10.27 4.72 -6.47
N VAL A 74 -10.68 4.51 -5.23
CA VAL A 74 -9.83 4.73 -4.04
C VAL A 74 -9.26 3.38 -3.62
N VAL A 75 -7.94 3.28 -3.60
CA VAL A 75 -7.23 2.06 -3.24
C VAL A 75 -6.51 2.26 -1.92
N PHE A 76 -6.67 1.31 -1.01
CA PHE A 76 -5.97 1.31 0.27
C PHE A 76 -4.78 0.34 0.22
N ALA A 77 -3.63 0.80 0.69
CA ALA A 77 -2.40 0.04 0.73
C ALA A 77 -1.72 0.22 2.09
N SER A 78 -0.79 -0.66 2.41
CA SER A 78 -0.03 -0.54 3.67
C SER A 78 1.08 0.49 3.55
N GLY A 79 1.17 1.40 4.51
CA GLY A 79 2.27 2.33 4.65
C GLY A 79 2.50 3.22 3.44
N ASP A 80 3.65 3.09 2.81
CA ASP A 80 3.98 3.82 1.59
C ASP A 80 3.61 2.97 0.36
N PRO A 81 2.64 3.42 -0.47
CA PRO A 81 2.20 2.65 -1.63
C PRO A 81 3.26 2.41 -2.71
N LEU A 82 4.35 3.16 -2.68
CA LEU A 82 5.49 2.99 -3.60
C LEU A 82 6.62 2.14 -3.01
N PHE A 83 6.56 1.79 -1.74
CA PHE A 83 7.56 0.98 -1.08
C PHE A 83 7.12 -0.50 -1.04
N TYR A 84 7.52 -1.26 -2.06
CA TYR A 84 7.03 -2.63 -2.28
C TYR A 84 5.50 -2.70 -2.23
N GLY A 85 4.84 -1.65 -2.68
CA GLY A 85 3.42 -1.42 -2.50
C GLY A 85 2.62 -1.55 -3.80
N PHE A 86 1.30 -1.58 -3.64
CA PHE A 86 0.36 -1.82 -4.73
C PHE A 86 0.33 -0.70 -5.78
N ALA A 87 0.69 0.53 -5.42
CA ALA A 87 0.77 1.64 -6.39
C ALA A 87 1.79 1.35 -7.49
N SER A 88 2.91 0.71 -7.15
CA SER A 88 3.90 0.29 -8.15
C SER A 88 3.31 -0.69 -9.15
N THR A 89 2.44 -1.58 -8.71
CA THR A 89 1.73 -2.53 -9.58
C THR A 89 0.74 -1.82 -10.50
N ILE A 90 -0.01 -0.85 -9.99
CA ILE A 90 -0.93 -0.03 -10.81
C ILE A 90 -0.15 0.72 -11.90
N LEU A 91 0.93 1.38 -11.55
CA LEU A 91 1.78 2.11 -12.50
C LEU A 91 2.29 1.23 -13.63
N LYS A 92 2.63 -0.02 -13.30
CA LYS A 92 3.13 -1.00 -14.27
C LYS A 92 2.03 -1.54 -15.19
N ARG A 93 0.87 -1.85 -14.62
CA ARG A 93 -0.24 -2.50 -15.36
C ARG A 93 -1.15 -1.53 -16.08
N MET A 94 -1.30 -0.32 -15.55
CA MET A 94 -2.17 0.72 -16.12
C MET A 94 -1.40 2.03 -16.28
N PRO A 95 -0.39 2.07 -17.20
CA PRO A 95 0.47 3.24 -17.34
C PRO A 95 -0.26 4.50 -17.80
N GLU A 96 -1.46 4.35 -18.37
CA GLU A 96 -2.29 5.48 -18.82
C GLU A 96 -3.17 6.06 -17.70
N ALA A 97 -3.26 5.39 -16.54
CA ALA A 97 -4.08 5.84 -15.43
C ALA A 97 -3.48 7.09 -14.76
N GLU A 98 -4.35 7.93 -14.22
CA GLU A 98 -3.94 9.02 -13.35
C GLU A 98 -3.89 8.53 -11.91
N ILE A 99 -2.80 8.79 -11.21
CA ILE A 99 -2.61 8.30 -9.84
C ILE A 99 -2.27 9.45 -8.91
N THR A 100 -3.06 9.61 -7.86
CA THR A 100 -2.77 10.48 -6.72
C THR A 100 -2.37 9.61 -5.54
N LEU A 101 -1.26 9.94 -4.90
CA LEU A 101 -0.73 9.16 -3.77
C LEU A 101 -0.84 9.94 -2.47
N LEU A 102 -1.39 9.29 -1.44
CA LEU A 102 -1.38 9.78 -0.07
C LEU A 102 -0.60 8.77 0.79
N PRO A 103 0.73 8.89 0.84
CA PRO A 103 1.56 7.92 1.55
C PRO A 103 1.52 8.10 3.06
N SER A 104 1.85 7.04 3.78
CA SER A 104 2.23 7.08 5.18
C SER A 104 3.59 6.39 5.34
N PHE A 105 4.10 6.31 6.57
CA PHE A 105 5.35 5.61 6.82
C PHE A 105 5.21 4.11 6.53
N ASN A 106 6.23 3.51 5.90
CA ASN A 106 6.32 2.07 5.77
C ASN A 106 6.72 1.41 7.11
N SER A 107 6.64 0.09 7.17
CA SER A 107 6.91 -0.64 8.43
C SER A 107 8.34 -0.48 8.93
N LEU A 108 9.32 -0.37 8.05
CA LEU A 108 10.72 -0.17 8.44
C LEU A 108 10.96 1.23 8.99
N GLN A 109 10.32 2.25 8.42
CA GLN A 109 10.34 3.60 8.95
C GLN A 109 9.67 3.65 10.33
N MET A 110 8.50 3.02 10.48
CA MET A 110 7.79 2.96 11.76
C MET A 110 8.64 2.26 12.84
N LEU A 111 9.27 1.14 12.50
CA LEU A 111 10.18 0.43 13.40
C LEU A 111 11.37 1.33 13.80
N SER A 112 11.93 2.05 12.84
CA SER A 112 13.04 2.97 13.09
C SER A 112 12.64 4.08 14.08
N HIS A 113 11.41 4.61 13.96
CA HIS A 113 10.88 5.59 14.91
C HIS A 113 10.72 5.00 16.32
N GLU A 114 10.21 3.79 16.44
CA GLU A 114 10.09 3.10 17.73
C GLU A 114 11.44 2.86 18.40
N LEU A 115 12.43 2.46 17.61
CA LEU A 115 13.79 2.21 18.09
C LEU A 115 14.63 3.49 18.22
N LYS A 116 14.16 4.62 17.70
CA LYS A 116 14.89 5.89 17.63
C LYS A 116 16.23 5.74 16.90
N VAL A 117 16.18 5.07 15.77
CA VAL A 117 17.32 4.79 14.90
C VAL A 117 17.07 5.48 13.56
N SER A 118 18.09 6.19 13.06
CA SER A 118 18.00 6.79 11.72
C SER A 118 18.05 5.70 10.62
N TYR A 119 17.42 5.96 9.49
CA TYR A 119 17.28 4.97 8.43
C TYR A 119 17.77 5.43 7.05
N GLU A 120 18.39 6.62 6.95
CA GLU A 120 18.97 7.11 5.70
C GLU A 120 20.11 6.22 5.18
N ASP A 121 20.77 5.50 6.08
CA ASP A 121 21.86 4.57 5.78
C ASP A 121 21.43 3.11 5.74
N MET A 122 20.12 2.84 5.85
CA MET A 122 19.58 1.48 5.87
C MET A 122 19.46 0.90 4.46
N THR A 123 19.96 -0.31 4.26
CA THR A 123 19.64 -1.11 3.08
C THR A 123 18.32 -1.83 3.33
N MET A 124 17.31 -1.53 2.53
CA MET A 124 15.96 -2.10 2.68
C MET A 124 15.75 -3.24 1.69
N VAL A 125 15.31 -4.40 2.20
CA VAL A 125 15.09 -5.61 1.43
C VAL A 125 13.72 -6.18 1.75
N SER A 126 13.02 -6.71 0.75
CA SER A 126 11.75 -7.42 0.95
C SER A 126 11.87 -8.89 0.58
N LEU A 127 11.46 -9.75 1.48
CA LEU A 127 11.30 -11.20 1.25
C LEU A 127 9.83 -11.57 0.94
N THR A 128 8.92 -10.62 1.03
CA THR A 128 7.48 -10.85 0.82
C THR A 128 7.22 -11.26 -0.64
N GLY A 129 6.97 -12.56 -0.86
CA GLY A 129 6.78 -13.11 -2.20
C GLY A 129 7.98 -12.95 -3.13
N ARG A 130 9.19 -12.75 -2.61
CA ARG A 130 10.42 -12.47 -3.35
C ARG A 130 11.54 -13.45 -2.98
N PRO A 131 12.52 -13.68 -3.89
CA PRO A 131 13.68 -14.52 -3.58
C PRO A 131 14.60 -13.87 -2.56
N TRP A 132 15.50 -14.67 -1.98
CA TRP A 132 16.46 -14.23 -0.97
C TRP A 132 17.68 -13.49 -1.54
N HIS A 133 17.82 -13.41 -2.84
CA HIS A 133 19.01 -12.90 -3.51
C HIS A 133 19.48 -11.53 -3.01
N GLU A 134 18.55 -10.58 -2.87
CA GLU A 134 18.91 -9.22 -2.41
C GLU A 134 19.39 -9.21 -0.96
N LEU A 135 18.80 -10.04 -0.10
CA LEU A 135 19.23 -10.19 1.28
C LEU A 135 20.63 -10.83 1.34
N ASP A 136 20.84 -11.89 0.58
CA ASP A 136 22.13 -12.56 0.50
C ASP A 136 23.22 -11.59 0.03
N CYS A 137 22.96 -10.79 -1.00
CA CYS A 137 23.88 -9.76 -1.46
C CYS A 137 24.19 -8.72 -0.37
N ALA A 138 23.18 -8.23 0.35
CA ALA A 138 23.36 -7.26 1.42
C ALA A 138 24.21 -7.82 2.58
N LEU A 139 24.02 -9.10 2.92
CA LEU A 139 24.81 -9.78 3.94
C LEU A 139 26.25 -10.02 3.50
N ILE A 140 26.46 -10.48 2.26
CA ILE A 140 27.79 -10.72 1.69
C ILE A 140 28.58 -9.41 1.58
N GLU A 141 27.94 -8.33 1.16
CA GLU A 141 28.54 -7.00 1.09
C GLU A 141 28.76 -6.35 2.46
N ASN A 142 28.35 -7.01 3.52
CA ASN A 142 28.50 -6.56 4.90
C ASN A 142 27.92 -5.15 5.11
N ARG A 143 26.69 -4.93 4.65
CA ARG A 143 25.96 -3.69 4.87
C ARG A 143 25.72 -3.48 6.36
N GLY A 144 26.04 -2.30 6.86
CA GLY A 144 26.02 -2.02 8.30
C GLY A 144 24.62 -2.02 8.95
N LYS A 145 23.57 -1.68 8.17
CA LYS A 145 22.20 -1.65 8.63
C LYS A 145 21.29 -2.20 7.54
N ILE A 146 20.57 -3.26 7.85
CA ILE A 146 19.69 -3.94 6.90
C ILE A 146 18.28 -4.04 7.50
N GLY A 147 17.31 -3.45 6.80
CA GLY A 147 15.90 -3.57 7.13
C GLY A 147 15.25 -4.61 6.23
N VAL A 148 14.54 -5.58 6.81
CA VAL A 148 13.97 -6.70 6.05
C VAL A 148 12.46 -6.77 6.28
N LEU A 149 11.70 -6.73 5.19
CA LEU A 149 10.27 -7.06 5.20
C LEU A 149 10.11 -8.57 5.04
N THR A 150 9.28 -9.15 5.90
CA THR A 150 9.02 -10.60 5.92
C THR A 150 7.54 -10.91 5.69
N ASP A 151 7.22 -12.16 5.39
CA ASP A 151 5.86 -12.68 5.29
C ASP A 151 5.66 -13.86 6.26
N HIS A 152 4.55 -14.59 6.11
CA HIS A 152 4.22 -15.72 7.00
C HIS A 152 5.17 -16.91 6.87
N VAL A 153 5.94 -16.97 5.80
CA VAL A 153 6.84 -18.10 5.49
C VAL A 153 8.28 -17.80 5.87
N ARG A 154 8.64 -16.52 5.99
CA ARG A 154 10.04 -16.07 6.13
C ARG A 154 10.18 -15.00 7.20
#